data_4e964e8e0ea9719fe66d4cc20243e67c
#
_entry.id   4e964e8e0ea9719fe66d4cc20243e67c
#
_cell.length_a   1.000
_cell.length_b   1.000
_cell.length_c   1.000
_cell.angle_alpha   90.00
_cell.angle_beta   90.00
_cell.angle_gamma   90.00
#
_symmetry.space_group_name_H-M   'P 1'
#
loop_
_entity.id
_entity.type
_entity.pdbx_description
1 polymer ?
#
loop_
_entity_poly.entity_id
_entity_poly.type
_entity_poly.pdbx_seq_one_letter_code
_entity_poly.pdbx_strand_id
1 'polypeptide(L)'
;MIRSRFRPVIVVLGLSALCAAQLAQAQWVMVARHAIGKVEQISQSQPNGASYDAAAVMIEAPADKVYATVVNGVRKREGIRVTSEDAPTRSIQFTNGTQIAGIKVSVLGDNLSHLLVSSAHTGPDSNAAAMVSDSILRVCKEMNVECSRASQ
;
A
#
# COMPACT_ATOMS: atom_id res chain seq x y z
N MET A 1 -8.86 -60.45 30.33
CA MET A 1 -9.89 -59.62 29.63
C MET A 1 -9.78 -58.20 30.18
N ILE A 2 -9.01 -57.32 29.48
CA ILE A 2 -8.86 -55.90 29.83
C ILE A 2 -9.50 -55.13 28.68
N ARG A 3 -10.70 -54.59 28.87
CA ARG A 3 -11.44 -53.81 27.90
C ARG A 3 -11.01 -52.34 27.97
N SER A 4 -10.47 -51.90 26.89
CA SER A 4 -10.12 -50.52 26.50
C SER A 4 -11.22 -49.51 26.85
N ARG A 5 -10.93 -48.57 27.79
CA ARG A 5 -11.80 -47.43 28.12
C ARG A 5 -11.16 -46.07 27.70
N PHE A 6 -10.22 -46.06 26.73
CA PHE A 6 -9.45 -44.85 26.38
C PHE A 6 -9.88 -44.13 25.09
N ARG A 7 -11.01 -44.49 24.50
CA ARG A 7 -11.42 -43.90 23.19
C ARG A 7 -12.13 -42.54 23.21
N PRO A 8 -12.85 -42.07 24.24
CA PRO A 8 -13.56 -40.78 24.14
C PRO A 8 -12.70 -39.54 24.42
N VAL A 9 -11.57 -39.65 25.10
CA VAL A 9 -10.76 -38.48 25.51
C VAL A 9 -9.99 -37.87 24.34
N ILE A 10 -9.56 -38.69 23.37
CA ILE A 10 -8.77 -38.22 22.22
C ILE A 10 -9.63 -37.42 21.24
N VAL A 11 -10.91 -37.75 21.10
CA VAL A 11 -11.81 -37.04 20.17
C VAL A 11 -12.16 -35.65 20.67
N VAL A 12 -12.29 -35.45 21.98
CA VAL A 12 -12.61 -34.12 22.57
C VAL A 12 -11.43 -33.17 22.48
N LEU A 13 -10.20 -33.66 22.64
CA LEU A 13 -8.98 -32.85 22.48
C LEU A 13 -8.72 -32.44 21.01
N GLY A 14 -9.12 -33.27 20.05
CA GLY A 14 -9.00 -32.95 18.64
C GLY A 14 -9.95 -31.85 18.16
N LEU A 15 -11.17 -31.78 18.70
CA LEU A 15 -12.15 -30.76 18.33
C LEU A 15 -11.80 -29.37 18.89
N SER A 16 -11.22 -29.31 20.07
CA SER A 16 -10.82 -28.01 20.67
C SER A 16 -9.63 -27.35 19.98
N ALA A 17 -8.73 -28.13 19.35
CA ALA A 17 -7.60 -27.59 18.60
C ALA A 17 -8.03 -26.98 17.25
N LEU A 18 -9.09 -27.51 16.59
CA LEU A 18 -9.59 -26.94 15.33
C LEU A 18 -10.29 -25.58 15.52
N CYS A 19 -10.96 -25.34 16.65
CA CYS A 19 -11.63 -24.05 16.90
C CYS A 19 -10.63 -22.91 17.19
N ALA A 20 -9.47 -23.20 17.76
CA ALA A 20 -8.46 -22.18 18.06
C ALA A 20 -7.77 -21.62 16.81
N ALA A 21 -7.63 -22.43 15.74
CA ALA A 21 -7.00 -22.02 14.49
C ALA A 21 -7.88 -21.04 13.66
N GLN A 22 -9.20 -21.08 13.83
CA GLN A 22 -10.12 -20.20 13.08
C GLN A 22 -10.22 -18.80 13.69
N LEU A 23 -9.97 -18.63 14.99
CA LEU A 23 -9.99 -17.33 15.65
C LEU A 23 -8.77 -16.46 15.26
N ALA A 24 -7.63 -17.09 14.96
CA ALA A 24 -6.42 -16.38 14.54
C ALA A 24 -6.58 -15.72 13.16
N GLN A 25 -7.32 -16.33 12.24
CA GLN A 25 -7.54 -15.77 10.90
C GLN A 25 -8.48 -14.56 10.88
N ALA A 26 -9.46 -14.51 11.80
CA ALA A 26 -10.37 -13.38 11.91
C ALA A 26 -9.68 -12.10 12.39
N GLN A 27 -8.61 -12.20 13.18
CA GLN A 27 -7.86 -11.05 13.68
C GLN A 27 -7.07 -10.35 12.58
N TRP A 28 -6.48 -11.09 11.64
CA TRP A 28 -5.72 -10.51 10.53
C TRP A 28 -6.61 -9.72 9.56
N VAL A 29 -7.85 -10.17 9.34
CA VAL A 29 -8.82 -9.46 8.49
C VAL A 29 -9.26 -8.14 9.13
N MET A 30 -9.38 -8.07 10.45
CA MET A 30 -9.72 -6.83 11.15
C MET A 30 -8.57 -5.81 11.13
N VAL A 31 -7.32 -6.25 11.31
CA VAL A 31 -6.14 -5.37 11.25
C VAL A 31 -5.97 -4.79 9.85
N ALA A 32 -6.18 -5.59 8.79
CA ALA A 32 -6.10 -5.12 7.41
C ALA A 32 -7.15 -4.05 7.10
N ARG A 33 -8.37 -4.17 7.60
CA ARG A 33 -9.44 -3.17 7.38
C ARG A 33 -9.16 -1.81 8.02
N HIS A 34 -8.42 -1.75 9.14
CA HIS A 34 -8.06 -0.49 9.77
C HIS A 34 -6.96 0.27 9.02
N ALA A 35 -6.18 -0.40 8.18
CA ALA A 35 -5.10 0.21 7.40
C ALA A 35 -5.55 0.67 6.00
N ILE A 36 -6.73 0.25 5.52
CA ILE A 36 -7.26 0.67 4.21
C ILE A 36 -7.55 2.17 4.23
N GLY A 37 -7.11 2.89 3.20
CA GLY A 37 -7.27 4.34 3.09
C GLY A 37 -6.36 5.17 4.01
N LYS A 38 -5.52 4.56 4.84
CA LYS A 38 -4.52 5.28 5.65
C LYS A 38 -3.22 5.44 4.88
N VAL A 39 -2.81 6.68 4.67
CA VAL A 39 -1.55 7.02 4.01
C VAL A 39 -0.42 6.93 5.03
N GLU A 40 0.46 5.97 4.83
CA GLU A 40 1.69 5.80 5.60
C GLU A 40 2.85 6.54 4.91
N GLN A 41 3.65 7.24 5.66
CA GLN A 41 4.78 8.03 5.16
C GLN A 41 6.10 7.44 5.66
N ILE A 42 7.06 7.34 4.74
CA ILE A 42 8.41 6.83 4.99
C ILE A 42 9.40 7.84 4.44
N SER A 43 10.28 8.37 5.28
CA SER A 43 11.36 9.27 4.88
C SER A 43 12.70 8.68 5.24
N GLN A 44 13.64 8.69 4.30
CA GLN A 44 15.01 8.22 4.50
C GLN A 44 16.01 9.24 3.96
N SER A 45 16.99 9.62 4.78
CA SER A 45 18.10 10.47 4.38
C SER A 45 19.38 9.65 4.32
N GLN A 46 20.15 9.82 3.24
CA GLN A 46 21.42 9.13 3.06
C GLN A 46 22.61 10.08 3.37
N PRO A 47 23.76 9.52 3.82
CA PRO A 47 24.93 10.32 4.16
C PRO A 47 25.52 11.16 3.00
N ASN A 48 25.20 10.79 1.75
CA ASN A 48 25.64 11.51 0.54
C ASN A 48 24.76 12.74 0.18
N GLY A 49 23.84 13.14 1.05
CA GLY A 49 22.91 14.25 0.83
C GLY A 49 21.72 13.92 -0.06
N ALA A 50 21.56 12.68 -0.53
CA ALA A 50 20.37 12.23 -1.20
C ALA A 50 19.29 11.91 -0.17
N SER A 51 18.09 12.39 -0.40
CA SER A 51 16.91 12.10 0.42
C SER A 51 15.87 11.36 -0.40
N TYR A 52 15.18 10.45 0.26
CA TYR A 52 14.14 9.64 -0.31
C TYR A 52 12.90 9.72 0.56
N ASP A 53 11.79 10.13 -0.03
CA ASP A 53 10.49 10.16 0.60
C ASP A 53 9.54 9.25 -0.14
N ALA A 54 8.79 8.47 0.62
CA ALA A 54 7.75 7.62 0.08
C ALA A 54 6.48 7.72 0.92
N ALA A 55 5.37 7.48 0.28
CA ALA A 55 4.10 7.28 0.94
C ALA A 55 3.36 6.13 0.29
N ALA A 56 2.64 5.37 1.08
CA ALA A 56 1.88 4.21 0.64
C ALA A 56 0.48 4.21 1.22
N VAL A 57 -0.45 3.60 0.49
CA VAL A 57 -1.83 3.41 0.93
C VAL A 57 -2.42 2.14 0.33
N MET A 58 -3.26 1.45 1.08
CA MET A 58 -4.14 0.39 0.55
C MET A 58 -5.47 1.01 0.11
N ILE A 59 -5.90 0.74 -1.11
CA ILE A 59 -7.10 1.29 -1.74
C ILE A 59 -8.05 0.15 -2.09
N GLU A 60 -9.31 0.25 -1.69
CA GLU A 60 -10.38 -0.67 -2.11
C GLU A 60 -10.79 -0.39 -3.57
N ALA A 61 -9.93 -0.79 -4.49
CA ALA A 61 -10.18 -0.75 -5.92
C ALA A 61 -9.27 -1.73 -6.66
N PRO A 62 -9.65 -2.21 -7.85
CA PRO A 62 -8.79 -3.01 -8.71
C PRO A 62 -7.52 -2.24 -9.10
N ALA A 63 -6.38 -2.91 -9.08
CA ALA A 63 -5.07 -2.29 -9.34
C ALA A 63 -4.99 -1.63 -10.72
N ASP A 64 -5.63 -2.20 -11.74
CA ASP A 64 -5.64 -1.61 -13.09
C ASP A 64 -6.39 -0.28 -13.14
N LYS A 65 -7.50 -0.15 -12.39
CA LYS A 65 -8.25 1.10 -12.27
C LYS A 65 -7.41 2.17 -11.56
N VAL A 66 -6.73 1.80 -10.46
CA VAL A 66 -5.84 2.70 -9.73
C VAL A 66 -4.70 3.16 -10.63
N TYR A 67 -4.05 2.23 -11.33
CA TYR A 67 -2.95 2.56 -12.25
C TYR A 67 -3.39 3.48 -13.39
N ALA A 68 -4.51 3.21 -14.03
CA ALA A 68 -5.06 4.08 -15.10
C ALA A 68 -5.33 5.51 -14.59
N THR A 69 -5.88 5.65 -13.37
CA THR A 69 -6.09 6.96 -12.74
C THR A 69 -4.78 7.69 -12.50
N VAL A 70 -3.76 6.97 -11.98
CA VAL A 70 -2.41 7.51 -11.76
C VAL A 70 -1.79 8.03 -13.06
N VAL A 71 -1.76 7.20 -14.12
CA VAL A 71 -1.18 7.57 -15.43
C VAL A 71 -1.88 8.79 -16.01
N ASN A 72 -3.20 8.81 -15.98
CA ASN A 72 -3.99 9.95 -16.45
C ASN A 72 -3.69 11.22 -15.63
N GLY A 73 -3.58 11.11 -14.32
CA GLY A 73 -3.26 12.22 -13.43
C GLY A 73 -1.85 12.79 -13.67
N VAL A 74 -0.86 11.92 -13.90
CA VAL A 74 0.51 12.34 -14.21
C VAL A 74 0.59 13.04 -15.55
N ARG A 75 -0.04 12.49 -16.59
CA ARG A 75 -0.01 13.04 -17.95
C ARG A 75 -0.72 14.39 -18.10
N LYS A 76 -1.71 14.66 -17.26
CA LYS A 76 -2.44 15.94 -17.27
C LYS A 76 -1.69 17.09 -16.56
N ARG A 77 -0.59 16.80 -15.87
CA ARG A 77 0.15 17.82 -15.12
C ARG A 77 1.13 18.56 -16.02
N GLU A 78 1.00 19.88 -16.06
CA GLU A 78 1.98 20.75 -16.69
C GLU A 78 3.32 20.69 -15.99
N GLY A 79 4.41 20.79 -16.74
CA GLY A 79 5.78 20.75 -16.23
C GLY A 79 6.27 19.36 -15.80
N ILE A 80 5.46 18.32 -15.96
CA ILE A 80 5.85 16.94 -15.68
C ILE A 80 6.19 16.21 -16.98
N ARG A 81 7.31 15.50 -16.98
CA ARG A 81 7.74 14.63 -18.08
C ARG A 81 7.84 13.20 -17.60
N VAL A 82 7.10 12.29 -18.22
CA VAL A 82 7.23 10.85 -17.98
C VAL A 82 8.58 10.39 -18.52
N THR A 83 9.36 9.72 -17.70
CA THR A 83 10.69 9.17 -18.03
C THR A 83 10.64 7.66 -18.27
N SER A 84 9.72 6.96 -17.63
CA SER A 84 9.50 5.52 -17.83
C SER A 84 8.05 5.17 -17.50
N GLU A 85 7.47 4.26 -18.25
CA GLU A 85 6.15 3.69 -17.99
C GLU A 85 6.19 2.20 -18.33
N ASP A 86 5.77 1.37 -17.36
CA ASP A 86 5.70 -0.07 -17.49
C ASP A 86 4.31 -0.55 -17.03
N ALA A 87 3.42 -0.74 -18.00
CA ALA A 87 2.06 -1.17 -17.76
C ALA A 87 1.95 -2.59 -17.15
N PRO A 88 2.73 -3.59 -17.60
CA PRO A 88 2.75 -4.92 -16.99
C PRO A 88 3.05 -4.91 -15.48
N THR A 89 4.01 -4.12 -15.04
CA THR A 89 4.36 -3.98 -13.63
C THR A 89 3.61 -2.87 -12.91
N ARG A 90 2.74 -2.14 -13.62
CA ARG A 90 1.97 -0.99 -13.13
C ARG A 90 2.84 0.05 -12.45
N SER A 91 3.92 0.42 -13.12
CA SER A 91 4.85 1.44 -12.62
C SER A 91 5.03 2.58 -13.62
N ILE A 92 5.21 3.79 -13.10
CA ILE A 92 5.49 4.99 -13.88
C ILE A 92 6.51 5.84 -13.14
N GLN A 93 7.48 6.37 -13.88
CA GLN A 93 8.46 7.34 -13.38
C GLN A 93 8.32 8.64 -14.16
N PHE A 94 8.51 9.75 -13.48
CA PHE A 94 8.41 11.08 -14.05
C PHE A 94 9.28 12.08 -13.32
N THR A 95 9.52 13.22 -13.94
CA THR A 95 10.33 14.30 -13.38
C THR A 95 9.71 15.66 -13.69
N ASN A 96 9.94 16.62 -12.79
CA ASN A 96 9.70 18.04 -13.01
C ASN A 96 11.00 18.80 -13.41
N GLY A 97 12.09 18.08 -13.70
CA GLY A 97 13.40 18.62 -14.02
C GLY A 97 14.36 18.66 -12.84
N THR A 98 13.89 18.80 -11.61
CA THR A 98 14.71 18.86 -10.38
C THR A 98 14.55 17.63 -9.50
N GLN A 99 13.40 17.01 -9.53
CA GLN A 99 13.07 15.82 -8.74
C GLN A 99 12.66 14.67 -9.66
N ILE A 100 12.93 13.45 -9.21
CA ILE A 100 12.46 12.23 -9.87
C ILE A 100 11.45 11.58 -8.92
N ALA A 101 10.30 11.27 -9.43
CA ALA A 101 9.27 10.56 -8.69
C ALA A 101 8.88 9.25 -9.39
N GLY A 102 8.48 8.27 -8.60
CA GLY A 102 8.00 6.98 -9.06
C GLY A 102 6.68 6.62 -8.39
N ILE A 103 5.82 5.97 -9.14
CA ILE A 103 4.57 5.40 -8.62
C ILE A 103 4.51 3.93 -9.03
N LYS A 104 4.12 3.08 -8.09
CA LYS A 104 3.87 1.65 -8.31
C LYS A 104 2.54 1.25 -7.71
N VAL A 105 1.76 0.48 -8.48
CA VAL A 105 0.51 -0.12 -8.02
C VAL A 105 0.66 -1.63 -7.99
N SER A 106 0.42 -2.24 -6.83
CA SER A 106 0.50 -3.68 -6.63
C SER A 106 -0.88 -4.26 -6.35
N VAL A 107 -1.14 -5.45 -6.86
CA VAL A 107 -2.38 -6.21 -6.59
C VAL A 107 -2.27 -6.83 -5.21
N LEU A 108 -3.26 -6.62 -4.35
CA LEU A 108 -3.42 -7.33 -3.08
C LEU A 108 -4.62 -8.27 -3.10
N GLY A 109 -5.56 -8.05 -4.00
CA GLY A 109 -6.77 -8.85 -4.21
C GLY A 109 -7.58 -8.29 -5.39
N ASP A 110 -8.72 -8.91 -5.70
CA ASP A 110 -9.55 -8.52 -6.86
C ASP A 110 -10.01 -7.05 -6.79
N ASN A 111 -10.31 -6.57 -5.60
CA ASN A 111 -10.77 -5.20 -5.34
C ASN A 111 -9.93 -4.54 -4.24
N LEU A 112 -8.66 -4.91 -4.12
CA LEU A 112 -7.72 -4.31 -3.17
C LEU A 112 -6.36 -4.14 -3.82
N SER A 113 -5.81 -2.95 -3.76
CA SER A 113 -4.52 -2.61 -4.31
C SER A 113 -3.68 -1.79 -3.33
N HIS A 114 -2.38 -1.84 -3.53
CA HIS A 114 -1.41 -1.03 -2.80
C HIS A 114 -0.80 -0.01 -3.74
N LEU A 115 -0.95 1.26 -3.43
CA LEU A 115 -0.37 2.39 -4.14
C LEU A 115 0.84 2.89 -3.35
N LEU A 116 2.00 2.88 -3.98
CA LEU A 116 3.25 3.44 -3.47
C LEU A 116 3.68 4.62 -4.35
N VAL A 117 3.93 5.76 -3.73
CA VAL A 117 4.52 6.95 -4.37
C VAL A 117 5.84 7.23 -3.71
N SER A 118 6.87 7.47 -4.51
CA SER A 118 8.22 7.77 -4.02
C SER A 118 8.80 8.98 -4.75
N SER A 119 9.64 9.74 -4.07
CA SER A 119 10.38 10.87 -4.63
C SER A 119 11.82 10.84 -4.15
N ALA A 120 12.75 11.00 -5.07
CA ALA A 120 14.17 11.20 -4.77
C ALA A 120 14.54 12.64 -5.08
N HIS A 121 15.27 13.29 -4.16
CA HIS A 121 15.75 14.66 -4.31
C HIS A 121 17.12 14.83 -3.66
N THR A 122 17.87 15.82 -4.12
CA THR A 122 19.14 16.22 -3.54
C THR A 122 18.95 17.60 -2.87
N GLY A 123 19.32 17.70 -1.59
CA GLY A 123 19.21 18.94 -0.83
C GLY A 123 18.17 18.91 0.29
N PRO A 124 18.09 19.98 1.08
CA PRO A 124 17.26 20.05 2.29
C PRO A 124 15.78 20.36 2.01
N ASP A 125 15.26 20.08 0.81
CA ASP A 125 13.87 20.35 0.46
C ASP A 125 12.92 19.54 1.32
N SER A 126 12.45 20.18 2.38
CA SER A 126 11.56 19.63 3.41
C SER A 126 10.15 19.30 2.92
N ASN A 127 9.85 19.46 1.62
CA ASN A 127 8.47 19.38 1.12
C ASN A 127 8.16 18.09 0.33
N ALA A 128 9.16 17.28 0.02
CA ALA A 128 8.98 16.07 -0.78
C ALA A 128 8.06 15.04 -0.08
N ALA A 129 8.22 14.90 1.22
CA ALA A 129 7.38 14.04 2.06
C ALA A 129 5.90 14.43 2.00
N ALA A 130 5.59 15.72 2.08
CA ALA A 130 4.22 16.21 1.93
C ALA A 130 3.70 15.98 0.51
N MET A 131 4.54 16.22 -0.51
CA MET A 131 4.18 16.05 -1.92
C MET A 131 3.80 14.61 -2.27
N VAL A 132 4.51 13.60 -1.75
CA VAL A 132 4.16 12.19 -2.00
C VAL A 132 2.83 11.82 -1.36
N SER A 133 2.58 12.27 -0.12
CA SER A 133 1.31 12.05 0.57
C SER A 133 0.15 12.76 -0.14
N ASP A 134 0.32 14.01 -0.56
CA ASP A 134 -0.69 14.77 -1.29
C ASP A 134 -1.00 14.17 -2.66
N SER A 135 0.00 13.56 -3.31
CA SER A 135 -0.21 12.85 -4.57
C SER A 135 -1.14 11.65 -4.39
N ILE A 136 -0.96 10.88 -3.31
CA ILE A 136 -1.87 9.77 -2.95
C ILE A 136 -3.29 10.28 -2.68
N LEU A 137 -3.43 11.29 -1.82
CA LEU A 137 -4.75 11.86 -1.48
C LEU A 137 -5.50 12.37 -2.71
N ARG A 138 -4.77 12.88 -3.71
CA ARG A 138 -5.35 13.30 -4.98
C ARG A 138 -5.87 12.12 -5.79
N VAL A 139 -5.11 11.04 -5.91
CA VAL A 139 -5.57 9.80 -6.57
C VAL A 139 -6.83 9.27 -5.91
N CYS A 140 -6.85 9.22 -4.58
CA CYS A 140 -8.04 8.80 -3.83
C CYS A 140 -9.26 9.69 -4.15
N LYS A 141 -9.06 11.01 -4.20
CA LYS A 141 -10.12 11.96 -4.53
C LYS A 141 -10.64 11.76 -5.96
N GLU A 142 -9.76 11.58 -6.94
CA GLU A 142 -10.14 11.32 -8.33
C GLU A 142 -10.92 10.00 -8.49
N MET A 143 -10.62 9.02 -7.65
CA MET A 143 -11.30 7.72 -7.62
C MET A 143 -12.58 7.71 -6.78
N ASN A 144 -12.86 8.78 -6.05
CA ASN A 144 -13.94 8.87 -5.06
C ASN A 144 -13.85 7.78 -3.98
N VAL A 145 -12.64 7.53 -3.50
CA VAL A 145 -12.37 6.64 -2.36
C VAL A 145 -11.85 7.45 -1.18
N GLU A 146 -12.20 7.03 0.03
CA GLU A 146 -11.81 7.73 1.25
C GLU A 146 -10.38 7.39 1.63
N CYS A 147 -9.52 8.40 1.68
CA CYS A 147 -8.14 8.29 2.18
C CYS A 147 -7.85 9.42 3.17
N SER A 148 -7.07 9.11 4.19
CA SER A 148 -6.60 10.08 5.17
C SER A 148 -5.15 9.80 5.55
N ARG A 149 -4.41 10.83 6.02
CA ARG A 149 -3.08 10.61 6.58
C ARG A 149 -3.19 9.77 7.85
N ALA A 150 -2.24 8.86 8.06
CA ALA A 150 -2.10 8.19 9.34
C ALA A 150 -1.82 9.25 10.41
N SER A 151 -2.50 9.17 11.54
CA SER A 151 -2.14 9.98 12.72
C SER A 151 -0.77 9.52 13.22
N GLN A 152 0.18 10.43 13.25
CA GLN A 152 1.48 10.23 13.90
C GLN A 152 1.31 10.13 15.41
#